data_998123faf88b15d79d98bdfa1f8aadcc
#
_entry.id   998123faf88b15d79d98bdfa1f8aadcc
#
_cell.length_a   1.000
_cell.length_b   1.000
_cell.length_c   1.000
_cell.angle_alpha   90.00
_cell.angle_beta   90.00
_cell.angle_gamma   90.00
#
_symmetry.space_group_name_H-M   'P 1'
#
loop_
_entity.id
_entity.type
_entity.pdbx_description
1 polymer ?
#
loop_
_entity_poly.entity_id
_entity_poly.type
_entity_poly.pdbx_seq_one_letter_code
_entity_poly.pdbx_strand_id
1 'polypeptide(L)'
;MERLDERFQEAVQSFWTGRETQLQKQIASGKLDAGTRGAVTGGGHMGALEALIVALLVDVGIEQADIKVKVAGAKPQTLLAIPGYYRPQKQWDVLVVAQDQLVAAIEFKSQVGSIGNNLNNRAEEAIGLAQDFWTAFRDGRLGTRRPFLGFFLLVEDSAKIHSPIRNSEPYFPIDPIFQGASYIQRYRVFCQRLVFERLYDATCLTFATKEVPTRITHPAPELNLQQFAARLQGHAQAFVNSG
;
A
#
# COMPACT_ATOMS: atom_id res chain seq x y z
N MET A 1 -10.28 -13.89 13.39
CA MET A 1 -9.07 -14.01 12.56
C MET A 1 -9.36 -14.76 11.26
N GLU A 2 -9.97 -15.93 11.32
CA GLU A 2 -10.31 -16.78 10.16
C GLU A 2 -11.09 -15.99 9.08
N ARG A 3 -12.13 -15.26 9.51
CA ARG A 3 -12.93 -14.43 8.58
C ARG A 3 -12.14 -13.27 7.92
N LEU A 4 -11.09 -12.74 8.57
CA LEU A 4 -10.24 -11.70 7.96
C LEU A 4 -9.34 -12.30 6.87
N ASP A 5 -8.79 -13.49 7.10
CA ASP A 5 -7.95 -14.19 6.14
C ASP A 5 -8.73 -14.59 4.89
N GLU A 6 -9.96 -15.10 5.06
CA GLU A 6 -10.86 -15.43 3.95
C GLU A 6 -11.17 -14.18 3.11
N ARG A 7 -11.59 -13.08 3.73
CA ARG A 7 -11.87 -11.81 3.04
C ARG A 7 -10.63 -11.26 2.33
N PHE A 8 -9.46 -11.43 2.92
CA PHE A 8 -8.21 -11.03 2.32
C PHE A 8 -7.86 -11.89 1.09
N GLN A 9 -8.04 -13.19 1.21
CA GLN A 9 -7.87 -14.14 0.10
C GLN A 9 -8.76 -13.75 -1.09
N GLU A 10 -10.04 -13.45 -0.84
CA GLU A 10 -10.98 -12.99 -1.85
C GLU A 10 -10.57 -11.65 -2.48
N ALA A 11 -10.10 -10.70 -1.66
CA ALA A 11 -9.66 -9.39 -2.15
C ALA A 11 -8.42 -9.50 -3.04
N VAL A 12 -7.45 -10.35 -2.69
CA VAL A 12 -6.26 -10.61 -3.52
C VAL A 12 -6.63 -11.35 -4.80
N GLN A 13 -7.56 -12.30 -4.75
CA GLN A 13 -8.06 -12.97 -5.94
C GLN A 13 -8.76 -11.98 -6.88
N SER A 14 -9.57 -11.08 -6.34
CA SER A 14 -10.23 -10.00 -7.09
C SER A 14 -9.21 -9.05 -7.75
N PHE A 15 -8.11 -8.76 -7.07
CA PHE A 15 -7.01 -7.98 -7.64
C PHE A 15 -6.46 -8.63 -8.93
N TRP A 16 -6.20 -9.94 -8.92
CA TRP A 16 -5.71 -10.65 -10.10
C TRP A 16 -6.72 -10.68 -11.24
N THR A 17 -7.97 -10.98 -10.94
CA THR A 17 -9.07 -10.99 -11.91
C THR A 17 -9.27 -9.61 -12.55
N GLY A 18 -9.21 -8.55 -11.75
CA GLY A 18 -9.32 -7.17 -12.25
C GLY A 18 -8.18 -6.80 -13.19
N ARG A 19 -6.95 -7.20 -12.87
CA ARG A 19 -5.78 -6.96 -13.75
C ARG A 19 -5.88 -7.73 -15.07
N GLU A 20 -6.29 -9.00 -15.01
CA GLU A 20 -6.47 -9.80 -16.22
C GLU A 20 -7.53 -9.18 -17.13
N THR A 21 -8.67 -8.77 -16.57
CA THR A 21 -9.74 -8.09 -17.33
C THR A 21 -9.26 -6.80 -17.98
N GLN A 22 -8.42 -6.01 -17.27
CA GLN A 22 -7.84 -4.79 -17.84
C GLN A 22 -6.86 -5.10 -18.98
N LEU A 23 -6.03 -6.13 -18.83
CA LEU A 23 -5.11 -6.55 -19.88
C LEU A 23 -5.86 -6.99 -21.14
N GLN A 24 -6.92 -7.79 -20.99
CA GLN A 24 -7.76 -8.22 -22.10
C GLN A 24 -8.42 -7.04 -22.82
N LYS A 25 -8.91 -6.04 -22.09
CA LYS A 25 -9.47 -4.81 -22.68
C LYS A 25 -8.42 -4.01 -23.46
N GLN A 26 -7.18 -3.94 -22.98
CA GLN A 26 -6.08 -3.27 -23.69
C GLN A 26 -5.72 -3.99 -24.99
N ILE A 27 -5.61 -5.32 -24.95
CA ILE A 27 -5.36 -6.15 -26.13
C ILE A 27 -6.48 -5.92 -27.16
N ALA A 28 -7.74 -5.99 -26.74
CA ALA A 28 -8.91 -5.79 -27.62
C ALA A 28 -8.97 -4.38 -28.21
N SER A 29 -8.44 -3.36 -27.53
CA SER A 29 -8.42 -1.96 -28.02
C SER A 29 -7.22 -1.63 -28.90
N GLY A 30 -6.32 -2.59 -29.19
CA GLY A 30 -5.12 -2.38 -30.02
C GLY A 30 -4.05 -1.50 -29.39
N LYS A 31 -4.19 -1.11 -28.11
CA LYS A 31 -3.23 -0.24 -27.40
C LYS A 31 -2.09 -1.04 -26.76
N LEU A 32 -1.47 -1.92 -27.53
CA LEU A 32 -0.34 -2.75 -27.06
C LEU A 32 0.94 -1.96 -26.74
N ASP A 33 1.09 -0.75 -27.31
CA ASP A 33 2.30 0.07 -27.14
C ASP A 33 2.49 0.69 -25.74
N ALA A 34 1.47 0.67 -24.90
CA ALA A 34 1.59 1.20 -23.54
C ALA A 34 2.25 0.20 -22.55
N GLY A 35 2.61 -1.01 -23.01
CA GLY A 35 3.17 -2.08 -22.20
C GLY A 35 2.28 -2.41 -20.97
N THR A 36 2.81 -3.19 -20.04
CA THR A 36 2.14 -3.49 -18.75
C THR A 36 1.88 -2.23 -17.88
N ARG A 37 2.45 -1.06 -18.24
CA ARG A 37 2.24 0.22 -17.54
C ARG A 37 0.79 0.72 -17.67
N GLY A 38 0.14 0.57 -18.80
CA GLY A 38 -1.25 0.99 -18.99
C GLY A 38 -2.24 0.21 -18.13
N ALA A 39 -1.94 -1.08 -17.83
CA ALA A 39 -2.73 -1.90 -16.90
C ALA A 39 -2.55 -1.45 -15.43
N VAL A 40 -1.49 -0.73 -15.13
CA VAL A 40 -1.15 -0.26 -13.77
C VAL A 40 -1.82 1.07 -13.43
N THR A 41 -2.02 1.95 -14.42
CA THR A 41 -2.51 3.32 -14.19
C THR A 41 -4.01 3.41 -13.90
N GLY A 42 -4.79 2.34 -14.10
CA GLY A 42 -6.25 2.35 -13.93
C GLY A 42 -6.75 2.30 -12.48
N GLY A 43 -5.92 1.99 -11.48
CA GLY A 43 -6.25 2.00 -10.03
C GLY A 43 -7.39 1.07 -9.57
N GLY A 44 -8.28 0.64 -10.47
CA GLY A 44 -9.49 -0.11 -10.13
C GLY A 44 -9.26 -1.54 -9.61
N HIS A 45 -8.06 -2.09 -9.80
CA HIS A 45 -7.73 -3.44 -9.35
C HIS A 45 -7.43 -3.53 -7.83
N MET A 46 -7.16 -2.41 -7.14
CA MET A 46 -6.95 -2.38 -5.69
C MET A 46 -8.26 -2.23 -4.89
N GLY A 47 -9.38 -1.95 -5.56
CA GLY A 47 -10.65 -1.60 -4.90
C GLY A 47 -11.16 -2.63 -3.88
N ALA A 48 -10.93 -3.93 -4.09
CA ALA A 48 -11.32 -4.96 -3.11
C ALA A 48 -10.47 -4.90 -1.83
N LEU A 49 -9.17 -4.58 -1.95
CA LEU A 49 -8.28 -4.38 -0.80
C LEU A 49 -8.61 -3.06 -0.08
N GLU A 50 -8.91 -2.00 -0.80
CA GLU A 50 -9.39 -0.74 -0.24
C GLU A 50 -10.70 -0.96 0.54
N ALA A 51 -11.66 -1.69 -0.04
CA ALA A 51 -12.93 -2.03 0.60
C ALA A 51 -12.75 -2.88 1.88
N LEU A 52 -11.77 -3.77 1.92
CA LEU A 52 -11.43 -4.52 3.12
C LEU A 52 -10.97 -3.58 4.24
N ILE A 53 -10.11 -2.62 3.95
CA ILE A 53 -9.65 -1.63 4.93
C ILE A 53 -10.80 -0.73 5.40
N VAL A 54 -11.68 -0.32 4.51
CA VAL A 54 -12.90 0.44 4.88
C VAL A 54 -13.74 -0.33 5.89
N ALA A 55 -13.99 -1.60 5.63
CA ALA A 55 -14.77 -2.44 6.53
C ALA A 55 -14.11 -2.59 7.92
N LEU A 56 -12.77 -2.72 7.98
CA LEU A 56 -12.04 -2.76 9.26
C LEU A 56 -12.17 -1.46 10.07
N LEU A 57 -12.26 -0.32 9.40
CA LEU A 57 -12.47 0.98 10.04
C LEU A 57 -13.91 1.15 10.55
N VAL A 58 -14.89 0.72 9.76
CA VAL A 58 -16.32 0.74 10.15
C VAL A 58 -16.56 -0.19 11.33
N ASP A 59 -15.94 -1.37 11.35
CA ASP A 59 -16.05 -2.36 12.44
C ASP A 59 -15.62 -1.79 13.82
N VAL A 60 -14.81 -0.74 13.85
CA VAL A 60 -14.38 -0.07 15.10
C VAL A 60 -15.04 1.30 15.35
N GLY A 61 -16.10 1.62 14.60
CA GLY A 61 -16.95 2.78 14.86
C GLY A 61 -16.59 4.05 14.10
N ILE A 62 -15.70 3.98 13.08
CA ILE A 62 -15.53 5.10 12.15
C ILE A 62 -16.75 5.16 11.23
N GLU A 63 -17.38 6.31 11.12
CA GLU A 63 -18.53 6.49 10.23
C GLU A 63 -18.12 6.35 8.77
N GLN A 64 -18.93 5.64 7.99
CA GLN A 64 -18.67 5.44 6.54
C GLN A 64 -18.51 6.79 5.80
N ALA A 65 -19.22 7.82 6.23
CA ALA A 65 -19.16 9.15 5.63
C ALA A 65 -17.79 9.83 5.81
N ASP A 66 -17.03 9.46 6.84
CA ASP A 66 -15.70 10.01 7.14
C ASP A 66 -14.59 9.31 6.36
N ILE A 67 -14.87 8.12 5.79
CA ILE A 67 -13.91 7.35 5.01
C ILE A 67 -14.02 7.74 3.54
N LYS A 68 -12.94 8.22 2.96
CA LYS A 68 -12.84 8.60 1.55
C LYS A 68 -11.99 7.57 0.82
N VAL A 69 -12.55 6.99 -0.25
CA VAL A 69 -11.87 6.02 -1.13
C VAL A 69 -12.17 6.33 -2.59
N LYS A 70 -11.37 5.81 -3.50
CA LYS A 70 -11.64 5.92 -4.93
C LYS A 70 -12.88 5.12 -5.28
N VAL A 71 -13.80 5.76 -6.00
CA VAL A 71 -14.96 5.08 -6.57
C VAL A 71 -14.69 4.86 -8.06
N ALA A 72 -14.81 3.62 -8.51
CA ALA A 72 -14.62 3.26 -9.92
C ALA A 72 -15.55 4.07 -10.82
N GLY A 73 -15.02 4.71 -11.88
CA GLY A 73 -15.78 5.52 -12.81
C GLY A 73 -16.12 6.95 -12.37
N ALA A 74 -15.81 7.35 -11.14
CA ALA A 74 -15.98 8.74 -10.71
C ALA A 74 -14.83 9.64 -11.23
N LYS A 75 -15.14 10.94 -11.44
CA LYS A 75 -14.14 11.96 -11.80
C LYS A 75 -13.09 12.07 -10.69
N PRO A 76 -11.88 12.63 -10.96
CA PRO A 76 -10.82 12.78 -9.97
C PRO A 76 -11.37 13.32 -8.65
N GLN A 77 -11.22 12.54 -7.59
CA GLN A 77 -11.87 12.85 -6.32
C GLN A 77 -11.00 13.83 -5.53
N THR A 78 -11.41 15.10 -5.54
CA THR A 78 -10.79 16.15 -4.71
C THR A 78 -10.81 15.78 -3.22
N LEU A 79 -11.78 14.95 -2.79
CA LEU A 79 -11.93 14.47 -1.41
C LEU A 79 -10.81 13.55 -0.92
N LEU A 80 -9.97 13.01 -1.81
CA LEU A 80 -8.80 12.18 -1.47
C LEU A 80 -7.50 12.96 -1.40
N ALA A 81 -7.54 14.26 -1.68
CA ALA A 81 -6.37 15.11 -1.69
C ALA A 81 -6.21 15.85 -0.36
N ILE A 82 -5.05 15.72 0.25
CA ILE A 82 -4.65 16.52 1.41
C ILE A 82 -3.42 17.36 1.07
N PRO A 83 -3.20 18.49 1.77
CA PRO A 83 -2.01 19.31 1.58
C PRO A 83 -0.72 18.52 1.78
N GLY A 84 0.27 18.74 0.93
CA GLY A 84 1.66 18.34 1.16
C GLY A 84 2.48 19.50 1.70
N TYR A 85 3.72 19.24 2.07
CA TYR A 85 4.69 20.28 2.42
C TYR A 85 5.52 20.70 1.23
N TYR A 86 6.06 19.73 0.48
CA TYR A 86 6.91 19.94 -0.70
C TYR A 86 6.11 20.09 -2.01
N ARG A 87 4.79 19.91 -1.95
CA ARG A 87 3.85 20.02 -3.08
C ARG A 87 2.50 20.55 -2.59
N PRO A 88 1.68 21.12 -3.49
CA PRO A 88 0.39 21.69 -3.07
C PRO A 88 -0.52 20.67 -2.40
N GLN A 89 -0.62 19.46 -2.98
CA GLN A 89 -1.49 18.39 -2.50
C GLN A 89 -1.06 17.01 -2.98
N LYS A 90 -1.50 15.97 -2.28
CA LYS A 90 -1.34 14.56 -2.63
C LYS A 90 -2.68 13.84 -2.51
N GLN A 91 -3.06 13.10 -3.54
CA GLN A 91 -4.18 12.16 -3.48
C GLN A 91 -3.73 10.84 -2.87
N TRP A 92 -4.47 10.36 -1.90
CA TRP A 92 -4.26 9.08 -1.22
C TRP A 92 -5.26 8.04 -1.71
N ASP A 93 -5.02 6.77 -1.43
CA ASP A 93 -5.94 5.71 -1.81
C ASP A 93 -7.09 5.58 -0.80
N VAL A 94 -6.79 5.68 0.50
CA VAL A 94 -7.79 5.76 1.58
C VAL A 94 -7.44 6.92 2.50
N LEU A 95 -8.41 7.77 2.80
CA LEU A 95 -8.34 8.82 3.82
C LEU A 95 -9.50 8.66 4.80
N VAL A 96 -9.22 8.91 6.08
CA VAL A 96 -10.23 9.05 7.12
C VAL A 96 -10.12 10.45 7.70
N VAL A 97 -11.19 11.24 7.53
CA VAL A 97 -11.27 12.61 8.03
C VAL A 97 -12.55 12.73 8.84
N ALA A 98 -12.41 12.92 10.14
CA ALA A 98 -13.52 13.06 11.10
C ALA A 98 -13.25 14.23 12.05
N GLN A 99 -14.27 14.99 12.40
CA GLN A 99 -14.17 16.12 13.34
C GLN A 99 -13.04 17.12 12.99
N ASP A 100 -12.89 17.42 11.69
CA ASP A 100 -11.82 18.29 11.15
C ASP A 100 -10.39 17.82 11.45
N GLN A 101 -10.22 16.53 11.75
CA GLN A 101 -8.92 15.88 11.95
C GLN A 101 -8.66 14.82 10.87
N LEU A 102 -7.45 14.75 10.41
CA LEU A 102 -7.00 13.59 9.64
C LEU A 102 -6.75 12.44 10.62
N VAL A 103 -7.58 11.40 10.56
CA VAL A 103 -7.46 10.21 11.43
C VAL A 103 -6.47 9.20 10.83
N ALA A 104 -6.59 8.93 9.53
CA ALA A 104 -5.72 7.99 8.85
C ALA A 104 -5.52 8.34 7.37
N ALA A 105 -4.34 8.01 6.85
CA ALA A 105 -4.03 7.98 5.42
C ALA A 105 -3.35 6.66 5.08
N ILE A 106 -3.79 6.00 4.00
CA ILE A 106 -3.23 4.72 3.58
C ILE A 106 -2.91 4.78 2.09
N GLU A 107 -1.69 4.39 1.77
CA GLU A 107 -1.21 4.25 0.39
C GLU A 107 -1.12 2.78 0.02
N PHE A 108 -1.69 2.43 -1.12
CA PHE A 108 -1.62 1.10 -1.70
C PHE A 108 -0.68 1.08 -2.89
N LYS A 109 0.19 0.11 -2.93
CA LYS A 109 1.07 -0.15 -4.06
C LYS A 109 1.01 -1.60 -4.47
N SER A 110 1.11 -1.85 -5.77
CA SER A 110 1.32 -3.20 -6.28
C SER A 110 2.54 -3.24 -7.17
N GLN A 111 3.22 -4.39 -7.17
CA GLN A 111 4.34 -4.67 -8.04
C GLN A 111 4.13 -6.00 -8.75
N VAL A 112 3.76 -5.93 -10.03
CA VAL A 112 3.53 -7.08 -10.90
C VAL A 112 4.48 -6.99 -12.09
N GLY A 113 5.33 -7.98 -12.28
CA GLY A 113 6.41 -7.94 -13.26
C GLY A 113 7.47 -6.88 -12.96
N SER A 114 8.53 -6.83 -13.75
CA SER A 114 9.63 -5.83 -13.69
C SER A 114 10.13 -5.50 -12.29
N ILE A 115 10.16 -6.50 -11.40
CA ILE A 115 10.39 -6.33 -9.96
C ILE A 115 11.72 -5.63 -9.67
N GLY A 116 12.77 -6.03 -10.41
CA GLY A 116 14.12 -5.49 -10.22
C GLY A 116 14.25 -3.99 -10.47
N ASN A 117 13.54 -3.49 -11.48
CA ASN A 117 13.63 -2.06 -11.86
C ASN A 117 12.79 -1.15 -10.97
N ASN A 118 11.88 -1.71 -10.18
CA ASN A 118 10.89 -0.92 -9.45
C ASN A 118 11.09 -0.91 -7.94
N LEU A 119 11.97 -1.75 -7.37
CA LEU A 119 12.22 -1.75 -5.92
C LEU A 119 12.73 -0.39 -5.44
N ASN A 120 13.72 0.18 -6.13
CA ASN A 120 14.25 1.50 -5.78
C ASN A 120 13.18 2.58 -5.90
N ASN A 121 12.39 2.56 -6.98
CA ASN A 121 11.29 3.52 -7.15
C ASN A 121 10.26 3.40 -6.01
N ARG A 122 9.93 2.17 -5.57
CA ARG A 122 9.03 1.96 -4.42
C ARG A 122 9.62 2.53 -3.13
N ALA A 123 10.94 2.37 -2.92
CA ALA A 123 11.62 2.93 -1.77
C ALA A 123 11.59 4.47 -1.80
N GLU A 124 11.97 5.08 -2.91
CA GLU A 124 11.96 6.53 -3.10
C GLU A 124 10.56 7.11 -2.92
N GLU A 125 9.54 6.51 -3.56
CA GLU A 125 8.14 6.93 -3.43
C GLU A 125 7.66 6.84 -1.97
N ALA A 126 7.85 5.72 -1.30
CA ALA A 126 7.34 5.52 0.06
C ALA A 126 8.04 6.46 1.05
N ILE A 127 9.36 6.60 0.98
CA ILE A 127 10.12 7.49 1.87
C ILE A 127 9.72 8.96 1.62
N GLY A 128 9.67 9.37 0.34
CA GLY A 128 9.27 10.73 -0.04
C GLY A 128 7.83 11.07 0.38
N LEU A 129 6.89 10.12 0.22
CA LEU A 129 5.50 10.28 0.66
C LEU A 129 5.40 10.47 2.17
N ALA A 130 6.09 9.63 2.94
CA ALA A 130 6.07 9.72 4.39
C ALA A 130 6.72 11.01 4.90
N GLN A 131 7.85 11.42 4.32
CA GLN A 131 8.53 12.66 4.67
C GLN A 131 7.65 13.88 4.40
N ASP A 132 7.01 13.95 3.22
CA ASP A 132 6.09 15.02 2.85
C ASP A 132 4.89 15.09 3.81
N PHE A 133 4.29 13.93 4.12
CA PHE A 133 3.16 13.80 5.03
C PHE A 133 3.49 14.28 6.46
N TRP A 134 4.55 13.76 7.04
CA TRP A 134 4.93 14.11 8.41
C TRP A 134 5.40 15.55 8.54
N THR A 135 6.01 16.10 7.49
CA THR A 135 6.39 17.53 7.48
C THR A 135 5.13 18.41 7.38
N ALA A 136 4.15 18.07 6.53
CA ALA A 136 2.89 18.78 6.46
C ALA A 136 2.10 18.72 7.80
N PHE A 137 2.14 17.56 8.48
CA PHE A 137 1.52 17.40 9.80
C PHE A 137 2.19 18.30 10.84
N ARG A 138 3.53 18.28 10.95
CA ARG A 138 4.27 19.15 11.87
C ARG A 138 4.08 20.64 11.58
N ASP A 139 3.81 20.99 10.33
CA ASP A 139 3.49 22.36 9.89
C ASP A 139 2.00 22.74 10.17
N GLY A 140 1.24 21.88 10.83
CA GLY A 140 -0.15 22.14 11.25
C GLY A 140 -1.21 22.03 10.16
N ARG A 141 -0.87 21.46 8.99
CA ARG A 141 -1.79 21.40 7.82
C ARG A 141 -2.80 20.26 7.87
N LEU A 142 -2.59 19.26 8.75
CA LEU A 142 -3.37 18.02 8.76
C LEU A 142 -4.13 17.80 10.08
N GLY A 143 -4.41 18.88 10.82
CA GLY A 143 -5.04 18.83 12.13
C GLY A 143 -4.02 18.78 13.27
N THR A 144 -4.50 18.58 14.50
CA THR A 144 -3.67 18.62 15.71
C THR A 144 -3.40 17.24 16.31
N ARG A 145 -4.29 16.27 16.06
CA ARG A 145 -4.10 14.88 16.50
C ARG A 145 -3.19 14.14 15.52
N ARG A 146 -2.24 13.39 16.05
CA ARG A 146 -1.33 12.59 15.20
C ARG A 146 -2.12 11.55 14.41
N PRO A 147 -2.12 11.62 13.07
CA PRO A 147 -2.80 10.64 12.23
C PRO A 147 -2.06 9.32 12.14
N PHE A 148 -2.76 8.27 11.69
CA PHE A 148 -2.15 7.01 11.28
C PHE A 148 -1.71 7.09 9.83
N LEU A 149 -0.47 6.67 9.54
CA LEU A 149 0.03 6.53 8.18
C LEU A 149 0.33 5.06 7.88
N GLY A 150 -0.43 4.48 6.92
CA GLY A 150 -0.30 3.09 6.51
C GLY A 150 0.26 2.93 5.10
N PHE A 151 1.06 1.88 4.89
CA PHE A 151 1.58 1.49 3.57
C PHE A 151 1.28 0.03 3.29
N PHE A 152 0.56 -0.23 2.20
CA PHE A 152 0.18 -1.56 1.77
C PHE A 152 0.88 -1.89 0.45
N LEU A 153 1.66 -2.97 0.40
CA LEU A 153 2.40 -3.39 -0.78
C LEU A 153 2.08 -4.85 -1.14
N LEU A 154 1.45 -5.03 -2.30
CA LEU A 154 1.20 -6.33 -2.90
C LEU A 154 2.20 -6.61 -4.02
N VAL A 155 2.96 -7.68 -3.91
CA VAL A 155 4.00 -8.07 -4.87
C VAL A 155 3.66 -9.42 -5.50
N GLU A 156 3.84 -9.55 -6.81
CA GLU A 156 3.70 -10.83 -7.50
C GLU A 156 4.73 -11.84 -6.97
N ASP A 157 4.25 -13.00 -6.49
CA ASP A 157 5.09 -14.13 -6.15
C ASP A 157 5.42 -14.93 -7.43
N SER A 158 6.63 -14.77 -7.91
CA SER A 158 7.16 -15.47 -9.07
C SER A 158 8.53 -16.07 -8.74
N ALA A 159 8.96 -17.10 -9.46
CA ALA A 159 10.24 -17.76 -9.22
C ALA A 159 11.42 -16.77 -9.16
N LYS A 160 11.36 -15.69 -9.92
CA LYS A 160 12.41 -14.67 -10.01
C LYS A 160 12.68 -13.94 -8.70
N ILE A 161 11.67 -13.78 -7.82
CA ILE A 161 11.83 -12.99 -6.59
C ILE A 161 12.55 -13.75 -5.48
N HIS A 162 12.66 -15.08 -5.61
CA HIS A 162 13.28 -15.96 -4.60
C HIS A 162 14.79 -16.09 -4.78
N SER A 163 15.31 -15.78 -5.96
CA SER A 163 16.73 -15.98 -6.28
C SER A 163 17.60 -14.87 -5.66
N PRO A 164 18.79 -15.21 -5.15
CA PRO A 164 19.79 -14.24 -4.72
C PRO A 164 20.14 -13.24 -5.83
N ILE A 165 20.32 -11.98 -5.47
CA ILE A 165 20.66 -10.91 -6.41
C ILE A 165 22.09 -10.45 -6.15
N ARG A 166 22.87 -10.39 -7.22
CA ARG A 166 24.22 -9.83 -7.17
C ARG A 166 24.14 -8.31 -7.01
N ASN A 167 24.93 -7.77 -6.09
CA ASN A 167 25.13 -6.33 -5.94
C ASN A 167 26.40 -5.87 -6.66
N SER A 168 26.48 -4.58 -6.95
CA SER A 168 27.69 -3.91 -7.42
C SER A 168 28.14 -2.93 -6.34
N GLU A 169 29.40 -2.99 -5.96
CA GLU A 169 30.00 -2.19 -4.88
C GLU A 169 31.27 -1.50 -5.39
N PRO A 170 31.15 -0.57 -6.38
CA PRO A 170 32.33 -0.01 -7.05
C PRO A 170 33.17 0.92 -6.16
N TYR A 171 32.58 1.52 -5.14
CA TYR A 171 33.24 2.52 -4.29
C TYR A 171 33.10 2.23 -2.79
N PHE A 172 31.89 1.87 -2.35
CA PHE A 172 31.57 1.63 -0.95
C PHE A 172 30.85 0.31 -0.77
N PRO A 173 31.08 -0.43 0.33
CA PRO A 173 30.35 -1.66 0.63
C PRO A 173 28.88 -1.35 0.90
N ILE A 174 28.01 -2.23 0.42
CA ILE A 174 26.59 -2.17 0.80
C ILE A 174 26.42 -2.67 2.24
N ASP A 175 25.26 -2.33 2.83
CA ASP A 175 24.86 -2.91 4.10
C ASP A 175 24.83 -4.45 3.99
N PRO A 176 25.51 -5.19 4.91
CA PRO A 176 25.61 -6.64 4.87
C PRO A 176 24.27 -7.38 4.80
N ILE A 177 23.17 -6.78 5.30
CA ILE A 177 21.82 -7.35 5.22
C ILE A 177 21.34 -7.56 3.77
N PHE A 178 21.92 -6.86 2.81
CA PHE A 178 21.59 -6.99 1.38
C PHE A 178 22.54 -7.90 0.60
N GLN A 179 23.59 -8.45 1.23
CA GLN A 179 24.53 -9.38 0.59
C GLN A 179 23.81 -10.67 0.21
N GLY A 180 23.77 -10.98 -1.10
CA GLY A 180 23.06 -12.14 -1.60
C GLY A 180 21.55 -12.15 -1.37
N ALA A 181 20.96 -11.05 -0.91
CA ALA A 181 19.53 -10.98 -0.62
C ALA A 181 18.69 -11.08 -1.89
N SER A 182 17.66 -11.93 -1.85
CA SER A 182 16.61 -12.00 -2.88
C SER A 182 15.68 -10.78 -2.82
N TYR A 183 14.79 -10.62 -3.84
CA TYR A 183 13.82 -9.52 -3.80
C TYR A 183 12.86 -9.62 -2.62
N ILE A 184 12.42 -10.82 -2.22
CA ILE A 184 11.59 -11.01 -1.01
C ILE A 184 12.30 -10.44 0.21
N GLN A 185 13.57 -10.78 0.40
CA GLN A 185 14.36 -10.29 1.54
C GLN A 185 14.55 -8.77 1.48
N ARG A 186 14.81 -8.20 0.30
CA ARG A 186 14.96 -6.74 0.14
C ARG A 186 13.66 -5.98 0.43
N TYR A 187 12.50 -6.46 -0.06
CA TYR A 187 11.20 -5.87 0.27
C TYR A 187 10.88 -6.01 1.76
N ARG A 188 11.21 -7.15 2.38
CA ARG A 188 11.06 -7.33 3.82
C ARG A 188 11.83 -6.27 4.61
N VAL A 189 13.13 -6.16 4.35
CA VAL A 189 14.00 -5.17 5.02
C VAL A 189 13.49 -3.75 4.79
N PHE A 190 13.09 -3.42 3.57
CA PHE A 190 12.51 -2.12 3.23
C PHE A 190 11.28 -1.82 4.09
N CYS A 191 10.27 -2.69 4.10
CA CYS A 191 9.05 -2.47 4.88
C CYS A 191 9.30 -2.46 6.40
N GLN A 192 10.21 -3.30 6.90
CA GLN A 192 10.62 -3.27 8.31
C GLN A 192 11.25 -1.92 8.68
N ARG A 193 12.14 -1.39 7.84
CA ARG A 193 12.79 -0.08 8.07
C ARG A 193 11.81 1.08 8.00
N LEU A 194 10.80 1.04 7.13
CA LEU A 194 9.75 2.07 7.12
C LEU A 194 9.04 2.21 8.47
N VAL A 195 8.78 1.09 9.15
CA VAL A 195 8.15 1.10 10.49
C VAL A 195 9.19 1.43 11.59
N PHE A 196 10.37 0.86 11.50
CA PHE A 196 11.44 1.09 12.48
C PHE A 196 11.83 2.58 12.56
N GLU A 197 11.98 3.23 11.40
CA GLU A 197 12.27 4.67 11.29
C GLU A 197 11.04 5.56 11.51
N ARG A 198 9.89 4.97 11.89
CA ARG A 198 8.63 5.70 12.14
C ARG A 198 8.13 6.53 10.97
N LEU A 199 8.51 6.15 9.76
CA LEU A 199 7.98 6.73 8.53
C LEU A 199 6.52 6.30 8.32
N TYR A 200 6.19 5.06 8.72
CA TYR A 200 4.82 4.53 8.72
C TYR A 200 4.49 3.89 10.07
N ASP A 201 3.24 3.98 10.48
CA ASP A 201 2.75 3.34 11.71
C ASP A 201 2.58 1.83 11.51
N ALA A 202 2.23 1.41 10.29
CA ALA A 202 2.19 0.02 9.88
C ALA A 202 2.49 -0.13 8.39
N THR A 203 3.11 -1.25 8.04
CA THR A 203 3.23 -1.71 6.66
C THR A 203 2.64 -3.11 6.53
N CYS A 204 1.88 -3.36 5.44
CA CYS A 204 1.47 -4.71 5.05
C CYS A 204 2.25 -5.09 3.79
N LEU A 205 3.07 -6.12 3.87
CA LEU A 205 3.80 -6.67 2.73
C LEU A 205 3.29 -8.07 2.42
N THR A 206 2.70 -8.21 1.25
CA THR A 206 2.08 -9.44 0.79
C THR A 206 2.69 -9.87 -0.54
N PHE A 207 3.06 -11.13 -0.63
CA PHE A 207 3.39 -11.79 -1.88
C PHE A 207 2.24 -12.71 -2.28
N ALA A 208 1.83 -12.64 -3.54
CA ALA A 208 0.70 -13.44 -4.02
C ALA A 208 0.97 -14.01 -5.42
N THR A 209 0.63 -15.29 -5.63
CA THR A 209 0.70 -15.92 -6.94
C THR A 209 -0.49 -15.52 -7.80
N LYS A 210 -0.33 -15.61 -9.13
CA LYS A 210 -1.45 -15.41 -10.09
C LYS A 210 -2.36 -16.63 -10.23
N GLU A 211 -2.00 -17.73 -9.61
CA GLU A 211 -2.73 -19.00 -9.68
C GLU A 211 -4.10 -18.89 -8.99
N VAL A 212 -4.98 -19.82 -9.34
CA VAL A 212 -6.31 -19.94 -8.70
C VAL A 212 -6.40 -21.33 -8.05
N PRO A 213 -6.58 -21.42 -6.73
CA PRO A 213 -6.62 -20.30 -5.77
C PRO A 213 -5.25 -19.63 -5.62
N THR A 214 -5.25 -18.32 -5.42
CA THR A 214 -4.01 -17.56 -5.19
C THR A 214 -3.37 -18.00 -3.88
N ARG A 215 -2.05 -18.21 -3.88
CA ARG A 215 -1.28 -18.44 -2.66
C ARG A 215 -0.75 -17.10 -2.15
N ILE A 216 -1.05 -16.80 -0.89
CA ILE A 216 -0.61 -15.60 -0.20
C ILE A 216 0.47 -15.94 0.81
N THR A 217 1.55 -15.17 0.81
CA THR A 217 2.63 -15.28 1.80
C THR A 217 3.03 -13.90 2.33
N HIS A 218 3.40 -13.87 3.61
CA HIS A 218 3.97 -12.70 4.26
C HIS A 218 5.40 -13.02 4.68
N PRO A 219 6.40 -12.19 4.36
CA PRO A 219 7.81 -12.52 4.59
C PRO A 219 8.22 -12.37 6.06
N ALA A 220 7.38 -11.76 6.89
CA ALA A 220 7.58 -11.58 8.33
C ALA A 220 6.23 -11.40 9.04
N PRO A 221 6.08 -11.92 10.27
CA PRO A 221 4.81 -11.85 11.00
C PRO A 221 4.32 -10.42 11.23
N GLU A 222 5.23 -9.47 11.51
CA GLU A 222 4.91 -8.07 11.76
C GLU A 222 4.48 -7.29 10.52
N LEU A 223 4.65 -7.86 9.32
CA LEU A 223 4.29 -7.27 8.04
C LEU A 223 3.02 -7.89 7.43
N ASN A 224 2.29 -8.72 8.18
CA ASN A 224 1.07 -9.34 7.70
C ASN A 224 -0.15 -8.41 7.84
N LEU A 225 -1.26 -8.81 7.22
CA LEU A 225 -2.50 -8.05 7.27
C LEU A 225 -3.06 -7.95 8.70
N GLN A 226 -2.95 -9.01 9.51
CA GLN A 226 -3.48 -9.05 10.87
C GLN A 226 -2.82 -7.97 11.74
N GLN A 227 -1.50 -7.82 11.66
CA GLN A 227 -0.75 -6.79 12.38
C GLN A 227 -1.08 -5.39 11.87
N PHE A 228 -1.19 -5.23 10.55
CA PHE A 228 -1.62 -3.97 9.95
C PHE A 228 -3.01 -3.56 10.43
N ALA A 229 -3.98 -4.49 10.36
CA ALA A 229 -5.36 -4.27 10.79
C ALA A 229 -5.43 -3.92 12.29
N ALA A 230 -4.72 -4.68 13.14
CA ALA A 230 -4.71 -4.45 14.58
C ALA A 230 -4.20 -3.05 14.94
N ARG A 231 -3.13 -2.58 14.29
CA ARG A 231 -2.58 -1.23 14.52
C ARG A 231 -3.52 -0.14 14.01
N LEU A 232 -4.09 -0.30 12.82
CA LEU A 232 -5.06 0.64 12.25
C LEU A 232 -6.31 0.74 13.11
N GLN A 233 -6.91 -0.41 13.47
CA GLN A 233 -8.11 -0.45 14.29
C GLN A 233 -7.86 0.09 15.69
N GLY A 234 -6.72 -0.23 16.31
CA GLY A 234 -6.34 0.32 17.61
C GLY A 234 -6.24 1.85 17.60
N HIS A 235 -5.64 2.42 16.55
CA HIS A 235 -5.56 3.87 16.37
C HIS A 235 -6.95 4.50 16.15
N ALA A 236 -7.76 3.92 15.26
CA ALA A 236 -9.10 4.40 14.97
C ALA A 236 -10.03 4.32 16.20
N GLN A 237 -9.98 3.22 16.96
CA GLN A 237 -10.73 3.05 18.19
C GLN A 237 -10.33 4.07 19.26
N ALA A 238 -9.03 4.35 19.40
CA ALA A 238 -8.56 5.40 20.32
C ALA A 238 -9.08 6.78 19.92
N PHE A 239 -9.18 7.06 18.63
CA PHE A 239 -9.79 8.31 18.13
C PHE A 239 -11.27 8.38 18.49
N VAL A 240 -12.05 7.35 18.19
CA VAL A 240 -13.50 7.28 18.49
C VAL A 240 -13.78 7.46 19.99
N ASN A 241 -12.99 6.81 20.85
CA ASN A 241 -13.17 6.86 22.31
C ASN A 241 -12.75 8.19 22.93
N SER A 242 -12.06 9.07 22.20
CA SER A 242 -11.55 10.35 22.71
C SER A 242 -12.36 11.57 22.22
N GLY A 243 -13.40 11.36 21.43
CA GLY A 243 -14.37 12.37 20.96
C GLY A 243 -15.63 12.31 21.75
#